data_997c85011c4f54dc49ad42571a751298
#
_entry.id   997c85011c4f54dc49ad42571a751298
#
_cell.length_a   1.000
_cell.length_b   1.000
_cell.length_c   1.000
_cell.angle_alpha   90.00
_cell.angle_beta   90.00
_cell.angle_gamma   90.00
#
_symmetry.space_group_name_H-M   'P 1'
#
loop_
_entity.id
_entity.type
_entity.pdbx_description
1 polymer ?
#
loop_
_entity_poly.entity_id
_entity_poly.type
_entity_poly.pdbx_seq_one_letter_code
_entity_poly.pdbx_strand_id
1 'polypeptide(L)'
;MQELPEISVQDFESALLANEQRLYSLTGGRSSFSESSAGVTLLELLTWLQTEQQRNMNRITSGELRSLCALYGYQPRTQRPAEAFAAYSSEKALPAGTKLRAEDIVFETQQDSPAGTNSAAAYAKVMDGRAEPYRFDPESAFCFEIFDDSDYFVMGFTQPLSSGEEHRLLLCFDDYGRVLPHSMEGFDSGTEIIWQYFGGDGGNPGWHDVELISDETHGCFCTGRVIFRVNGQHERNGRVYPLRAKLVKRGFDRLPRFCGAFVQNCPVLQLDTRCACVGFRAEEFEKNAMYFSSPLAAEGELLLFVRTKQGWRTADSLDIAYEADSREGGFRLVTSSRSRLSEIFGQFAVGADEPLLLLSVYEQEYVRDFSRLRSDGTSGQRITLNFTGIFPVRLRLLVGADGVYSEWRRVPGLAECGGRDEVFEIDGDTLVFGDNIHGKVPPQGDILIISLALTTGAAGNIPAGAFAPGDGYTAARPAAARGGTTAERPEQTFARILSEPKEKTLLSEKDFAECAVNTPGLLIKQAQVFQTVDKNGETKPNAVTVVVHPDIPEPHRLTAQLGWYITALKRRMEPLCPMTLELTVRFPAYIPADISVRVRSRDYYISAEKTVRSFITG
;
A
#
# COMPACT_ATOMS: atom_id res chain seq x y z
N MET A 1 22.86 0.10 -10.10
CA MET A 1 22.15 -0.77 -11.08
C MET A 1 23.15 -1.80 -11.53
N GLN A 2 22.88 -3.10 -11.28
CA GLN A 2 23.64 -4.13 -11.97
C GLN A 2 23.17 -4.11 -13.42
N GLU A 3 24.08 -3.80 -14.32
CA GLU A 3 23.81 -3.83 -15.75
C GLU A 3 23.57 -5.29 -16.17
N LEU A 4 22.65 -5.48 -17.13
CA LEU A 4 22.46 -6.78 -17.74
C LEU A 4 23.78 -7.23 -18.34
N PRO A 5 24.11 -8.55 -18.29
CA PRO A 5 25.34 -9.03 -18.91
C PRO A 5 25.31 -8.72 -20.40
N GLU A 6 26.19 -7.85 -20.82
CA GLU A 6 26.32 -7.49 -22.23
C GLU A 6 27.32 -8.44 -22.92
N ILE A 7 26.94 -8.85 -24.12
CA ILE A 7 27.88 -9.52 -25.02
C ILE A 7 28.87 -8.46 -25.48
N SER A 8 30.15 -8.71 -25.31
CA SER A 8 31.18 -7.80 -25.77
C SER A 8 31.02 -7.54 -27.28
N VAL A 9 30.60 -6.32 -27.62
CA VAL A 9 30.52 -5.88 -29.02
C VAL A 9 31.91 -5.40 -29.42
N GLN A 10 32.53 -6.10 -30.37
CA GLN A 10 33.74 -5.59 -30.98
C GLN A 10 33.40 -4.35 -31.82
N ASP A 11 34.24 -3.32 -31.71
CA ASP A 11 34.22 -2.20 -32.63
C ASP A 11 34.42 -2.69 -34.07
N PHE A 12 33.76 -2.02 -35.01
CA PHE A 12 33.74 -2.45 -36.42
C PHE A 12 35.14 -2.61 -37.03
N GLU A 13 36.05 -1.66 -36.73
CA GLU A 13 37.41 -1.69 -37.24
C GLU A 13 38.18 -2.88 -36.68
N SER A 14 38.06 -3.16 -35.40
CA SER A 14 38.69 -4.31 -34.76
C SER A 14 38.15 -5.65 -35.27
N ALA A 15 36.84 -5.72 -35.50
CA ALA A 15 36.18 -6.90 -36.09
C ALA A 15 36.58 -7.12 -37.56
N LEU A 16 36.70 -6.06 -38.33
CA LEU A 16 37.14 -6.10 -39.71
C LEU A 16 38.59 -6.61 -39.80
N LEU A 17 39.46 -6.03 -39.01
CA LEU A 17 40.88 -6.48 -38.95
C LEU A 17 41.00 -7.96 -38.58
N ALA A 18 40.24 -8.43 -37.61
CA ALA A 18 40.22 -9.83 -37.23
C ALA A 18 39.68 -10.74 -38.35
N ASN A 19 38.67 -10.33 -39.08
CA ASN A 19 38.07 -11.05 -40.19
C ASN A 19 39.02 -11.07 -41.43
N GLU A 20 39.74 -9.98 -41.66
CA GLU A 20 40.80 -9.90 -42.69
C GLU A 20 41.95 -10.87 -42.40
N GLN A 21 42.45 -10.86 -41.15
CA GLN A 21 43.51 -11.80 -40.71
C GLN A 21 43.07 -13.26 -40.85
N ARG A 22 41.80 -13.53 -40.49
CA ARG A 22 41.24 -14.87 -40.64
C ARG A 22 41.13 -15.30 -42.09
N LEU A 23 40.66 -14.41 -42.97
CA LEU A 23 40.57 -14.66 -44.40
C LEU A 23 41.98 -14.88 -45.01
N TYR A 24 42.94 -14.03 -44.63
CA TYR A 24 44.33 -14.17 -45.05
C TYR A 24 44.94 -15.55 -44.68
N SER A 25 44.66 -15.98 -43.45
CA SER A 25 45.12 -17.30 -42.98
C SER A 25 44.45 -18.46 -43.72
N LEU A 26 43.15 -18.37 -44.00
CA LEU A 26 42.41 -19.40 -44.72
C LEU A 26 42.80 -19.51 -46.22
N THR A 27 43.20 -18.41 -46.83
CA THR A 27 43.62 -18.36 -48.23
C THR A 27 45.10 -18.65 -48.44
N GLY A 28 45.83 -18.97 -47.37
CA GLY A 28 47.26 -19.27 -47.41
C GLY A 28 48.10 -18.08 -47.89
N GLY A 29 47.70 -16.86 -47.54
CA GLY A 29 48.43 -15.64 -47.87
C GLY A 29 48.23 -15.13 -49.29
N ARG A 30 47.21 -15.64 -50.02
CA ARG A 30 46.97 -15.30 -51.43
C ARG A 30 45.89 -14.20 -51.66
N SER A 31 45.26 -13.71 -50.62
CA SER A 31 44.28 -12.62 -50.71
C SER A 31 44.97 -11.25 -50.66
N SER A 32 44.73 -10.41 -51.65
CA SER A 32 45.11 -8.99 -51.67
C SER A 32 43.94 -8.17 -51.15
N PHE A 33 44.13 -7.42 -50.07
CA PHE A 33 43.15 -6.48 -49.55
C PHE A 33 43.33 -5.11 -50.19
N SER A 34 42.84 -4.97 -51.44
CA SER A 34 42.74 -3.69 -52.12
C SER A 34 41.39 -3.07 -51.76
N GLU A 35 41.37 -1.85 -51.29
CA GLU A 35 40.15 -1.10 -50.88
C GLU A 35 39.07 -1.05 -52.01
N SER A 36 39.45 -1.26 -53.26
CA SER A 36 38.55 -1.28 -54.40
C SER A 36 38.10 -2.68 -54.85
N SER A 37 38.42 -3.73 -54.09
CA SER A 37 38.06 -5.09 -54.49
C SER A 37 36.66 -5.47 -54.00
N ALA A 38 35.84 -6.09 -54.86
CA ALA A 38 34.51 -6.57 -54.51
C ALA A 38 34.51 -7.53 -53.31
N GLY A 39 35.63 -8.27 -53.11
CA GLY A 39 35.79 -9.17 -51.94
C GLY A 39 35.95 -8.42 -50.63
N VAL A 40 36.67 -7.29 -50.62
CA VAL A 40 36.81 -6.44 -49.44
C VAL A 40 35.48 -5.79 -49.09
N THR A 41 34.77 -5.23 -50.06
CA THR A 41 33.44 -4.65 -49.82
C THR A 41 32.44 -5.70 -49.25
N LEU A 42 32.50 -6.94 -49.72
CA LEU A 42 31.67 -8.03 -49.20
C LEU A 42 32.05 -8.37 -47.74
N LEU A 43 33.36 -8.40 -47.44
CA LEU A 43 33.87 -8.65 -46.08
C LEU A 43 33.46 -7.53 -45.11
N GLU A 44 33.56 -6.28 -45.54
CA GLU A 44 33.09 -5.11 -44.79
C GLU A 44 31.59 -5.20 -44.49
N LEU A 45 30.77 -5.53 -45.51
CA LEU A 45 29.32 -5.70 -45.34
C LEU A 45 28.98 -6.83 -44.34
N LEU A 46 29.65 -7.99 -44.47
CA LEU A 46 29.45 -9.11 -43.56
C LEU A 46 29.90 -8.77 -42.11
N THR A 47 31.01 -8.06 -41.97
CA THR A 47 31.50 -7.60 -40.68
C THR A 47 30.54 -6.58 -40.05
N TRP A 48 29.99 -5.66 -40.85
CA TRP A 48 28.97 -4.74 -40.41
C TRP A 48 27.72 -5.46 -39.94
N LEU A 49 27.21 -6.43 -40.72
CA LEU A 49 26.08 -7.26 -40.31
C LEU A 49 26.34 -8.02 -39.02
N GLN A 50 27.54 -8.57 -38.86
CA GLN A 50 27.94 -9.26 -37.63
C GLN A 50 27.92 -8.32 -36.42
N THR A 51 28.48 -7.11 -36.53
CA THR A 51 28.50 -6.15 -35.45
C THR A 51 27.08 -5.63 -35.13
N GLU A 52 26.23 -5.43 -36.14
CA GLU A 52 24.82 -5.07 -35.92
C GLU A 52 24.01 -6.21 -35.30
N GLN A 53 24.26 -7.46 -35.65
CA GLN A 53 23.65 -8.60 -34.97
C GLN A 53 24.05 -8.68 -33.49
N GLN A 54 25.33 -8.47 -33.16
CA GLN A 54 25.81 -8.42 -31.79
C GLN A 54 25.17 -7.27 -30.98
N ARG A 55 25.05 -6.08 -31.60
CA ARG A 55 24.34 -4.95 -30.98
C ARG A 55 22.87 -5.25 -30.75
N ASN A 56 22.20 -5.90 -31.72
CA ASN A 56 20.80 -6.28 -31.60
C ASN A 56 20.59 -7.34 -30.50
N MET A 57 21.53 -8.28 -30.33
CA MET A 57 21.48 -9.26 -29.23
C MET A 57 21.58 -8.61 -27.84
N ASN A 58 22.23 -7.46 -27.74
CA ASN A 58 22.29 -6.69 -26.48
C ASN A 58 21.06 -5.81 -26.26
N ARG A 59 20.20 -5.64 -27.26
CA ARG A 59 18.95 -4.88 -27.17
C ARG A 59 17.82 -5.79 -26.71
N ILE A 60 17.79 -6.05 -25.40
CA ILE A 60 16.61 -6.70 -24.81
C ILE A 60 15.51 -5.65 -24.74
N THR A 61 14.41 -5.89 -25.43
CA THR A 61 13.24 -5.01 -25.36
C THR A 61 12.53 -5.16 -24.03
N SER A 62 11.79 -4.12 -23.59
CA SER A 62 10.98 -4.20 -22.37
C SER A 62 9.97 -5.35 -22.41
N GLY A 63 9.47 -5.74 -23.59
CA GLY A 63 8.59 -6.89 -23.75
C GLY A 63 9.29 -8.23 -23.50
N GLU A 64 10.49 -8.42 -24.06
CA GLU A 64 11.31 -9.62 -23.83
C GLU A 64 11.73 -9.73 -22.37
N LEU A 65 12.13 -8.60 -21.76
CA LEU A 65 12.49 -8.56 -20.35
C LEU A 65 11.29 -8.91 -19.45
N ARG A 66 10.09 -8.43 -19.79
CA ARG A 66 8.84 -8.82 -19.11
C ARG A 66 8.59 -10.32 -19.22
N SER A 67 8.73 -10.88 -20.41
CA SER A 67 8.58 -12.32 -20.65
C SER A 67 9.61 -13.14 -19.85
N LEU A 68 10.85 -12.66 -19.79
CA LEU A 68 11.90 -13.28 -18.99
C LEU A 68 11.56 -13.24 -17.48
N CYS A 69 11.09 -12.11 -16.97
CA CYS A 69 10.65 -12.01 -15.58
C CYS A 69 9.48 -12.96 -15.29
N ALA A 70 8.52 -13.07 -16.21
CA ALA A 70 7.37 -13.98 -16.07
C ALA A 70 7.79 -15.45 -16.01
N LEU A 71 8.82 -15.87 -16.74
CA LEU A 71 9.38 -17.24 -16.67
C LEU A 71 9.91 -17.58 -15.26
N TYR A 72 10.36 -16.57 -14.51
CA TYR A 72 10.78 -16.72 -13.10
C TYR A 72 9.61 -16.56 -12.12
N GLY A 73 8.37 -16.41 -12.59
CA GLY A 73 7.19 -16.20 -11.75
C GLY A 73 7.03 -14.77 -11.22
N TYR A 74 7.74 -13.80 -11.78
CA TYR A 74 7.65 -12.41 -11.39
C TYR A 74 6.92 -11.58 -12.45
N GLN A 75 6.02 -10.72 -11.96
CA GLN A 75 5.36 -9.73 -12.79
C GLN A 75 5.64 -8.33 -12.27
N PRO A 76 5.63 -7.30 -13.13
CA PRO A 76 5.73 -5.92 -12.70
C PRO A 76 4.65 -5.58 -11.67
N ARG A 77 5.03 -4.97 -10.57
CA ARG A 77 4.08 -4.48 -9.58
C ARG A 77 3.25 -3.36 -10.18
N THR A 78 1.95 -3.47 -10.05
CA THR A 78 1.03 -2.43 -10.50
C THR A 78 1.09 -1.21 -9.57
N GLN A 79 0.72 -0.07 -10.10
CA GLN A 79 0.57 1.15 -9.30
C GLN A 79 -0.42 0.92 -8.15
N ARG A 80 -0.07 1.42 -6.96
CA ARG A 80 -0.94 1.37 -5.77
C ARG A 80 -1.22 2.78 -5.29
N PRO A 81 -2.46 3.05 -4.86
CA PRO A 81 -2.81 4.31 -4.22
C PRO A 81 -2.16 4.43 -2.84
N ALA A 82 -1.92 5.66 -2.40
CA ALA A 82 -1.57 5.93 -1.02
C ALA A 82 -2.81 5.82 -0.13
N GLU A 83 -2.60 5.34 1.09
CA GLU A 83 -3.62 5.16 2.12
C GLU A 83 -3.43 6.19 3.23
N ALA A 84 -4.53 6.70 3.77
CA ALA A 84 -4.52 7.60 4.91
C ALA A 84 -5.83 7.47 5.70
N PHE A 85 -5.86 8.13 6.84
CA PHE A 85 -7.10 8.42 7.55
C PHE A 85 -7.44 9.91 7.42
N ALA A 86 -8.70 10.21 7.22
CA ALA A 86 -9.24 11.56 7.35
C ALA A 86 -9.96 11.69 8.70
N ALA A 87 -9.55 12.65 9.51
CA ALA A 87 -10.34 13.14 10.62
C ALA A 87 -11.24 14.25 10.10
N TYR A 88 -12.53 14.17 10.33
CA TYR A 88 -13.49 15.10 9.75
C TYR A 88 -14.50 15.65 10.77
N SER A 89 -15.11 16.76 10.42
CA SER A 89 -16.32 17.29 11.05
C SER A 89 -17.31 17.61 9.94
N SER A 90 -18.50 17.05 10.01
CA SER A 90 -19.51 17.18 8.98
C SER A 90 -20.91 17.26 9.58
N GLU A 91 -21.74 18.16 9.04
CA GLU A 91 -23.15 18.28 9.38
C GLU A 91 -24.02 17.19 8.74
N LYS A 92 -23.53 16.58 7.67
CA LYS A 92 -24.19 15.51 6.91
C LYS A 92 -23.32 14.26 6.89
N ALA A 93 -23.92 13.11 6.68
CA ALA A 93 -23.17 11.87 6.43
C ALA A 93 -22.30 12.04 5.17
N LEU A 94 -21.06 11.55 5.24
CA LEU A 94 -20.14 11.51 4.09
C LEU A 94 -20.22 10.12 3.46
N PRO A 95 -20.76 9.99 2.25
CA PRO A 95 -20.82 8.72 1.56
C PRO A 95 -19.43 8.23 1.11
N ALA A 96 -19.29 6.93 0.93
CA ALA A 96 -18.12 6.35 0.30
C ALA A 96 -17.90 6.93 -1.10
N GLY A 97 -16.64 7.21 -1.47
CA GLY A 97 -16.29 7.86 -2.73
C GLY A 97 -16.33 9.40 -2.68
N THR A 98 -16.60 10.00 -1.49
CA THR A 98 -16.49 11.46 -1.35
C THR A 98 -15.05 11.90 -1.60
N LYS A 99 -14.87 12.85 -2.54
CA LYS A 99 -13.55 13.35 -2.95
C LYS A 99 -13.06 14.42 -1.98
N LEU A 100 -11.93 14.16 -1.33
CA LEU A 100 -11.22 15.08 -0.45
C LEU A 100 -9.96 15.56 -1.17
N ARG A 101 -9.81 16.87 -1.38
CA ARG A 101 -8.69 17.44 -2.11
C ARG A 101 -7.60 17.95 -1.19
N ALA A 102 -6.37 17.55 -1.45
CA ALA A 102 -5.16 18.09 -0.85
C ALA A 102 -4.29 18.66 -1.96
N GLU A 103 -4.36 19.97 -2.16
CA GLU A 103 -3.79 20.65 -3.34
C GLU A 103 -4.34 19.98 -4.64
N ASP A 104 -3.45 19.44 -5.48
CA ASP A 104 -3.82 18.76 -6.73
C ASP A 104 -4.10 17.25 -6.55
N ILE A 105 -3.96 16.73 -5.33
CA ILE A 105 -4.10 15.30 -5.05
C ILE A 105 -5.49 15.04 -4.47
N VAL A 106 -6.20 14.06 -5.07
CA VAL A 106 -7.53 13.65 -4.65
C VAL A 106 -7.44 12.37 -3.82
N PHE A 107 -8.14 12.35 -2.69
CA PHE A 107 -8.39 11.17 -1.87
C PHE A 107 -9.89 10.90 -1.85
N GLU A 108 -10.28 9.65 -1.76
CA GLU A 108 -11.69 9.24 -1.66
C GLU A 108 -11.94 8.46 -0.38
N THR A 109 -13.06 8.77 0.29
CA THR A 109 -13.55 8.01 1.44
C THR A 109 -13.87 6.58 1.00
N GLN A 110 -13.49 5.59 1.82
CA GLN A 110 -13.68 4.17 1.48
C GLN A 110 -14.94 3.56 2.11
N GLN A 111 -15.59 4.27 3.00
CA GLN A 111 -16.81 3.82 3.68
C GLN A 111 -17.73 5.00 3.92
N ASP A 112 -19.03 4.70 4.06
CA ASP A 112 -20.00 5.68 4.54
C ASP A 112 -19.68 6.07 5.97
N SER A 113 -19.70 7.37 6.24
CA SER A 113 -19.29 7.94 7.51
C SER A 113 -20.40 8.83 8.06
N PRO A 114 -20.80 8.66 9.33
CA PRO A 114 -21.92 9.42 9.89
C PRO A 114 -21.61 10.91 10.04
N ALA A 115 -22.63 11.73 10.10
CA ALA A 115 -22.49 13.12 10.52
C ALA A 115 -21.95 13.20 11.94
N GLY A 116 -21.11 14.19 12.21
CA GLY A 116 -20.55 14.37 13.54
C GLY A 116 -19.37 15.34 13.57
N THR A 117 -18.95 15.67 14.79
CA THR A 117 -17.81 16.53 15.03
C THR A 117 -16.80 15.82 15.92
N ASN A 118 -15.51 16.08 15.72
CA ASN A 118 -14.48 15.56 16.61
C ASN A 118 -14.61 16.18 18.00
N SER A 119 -14.67 15.32 19.01
CA SER A 119 -14.98 15.69 20.39
C SER A 119 -13.83 15.48 21.36
N ALA A 120 -12.66 15.00 20.93
CA ALA A 120 -11.50 14.85 21.79
C ALA A 120 -10.95 16.22 22.17
N ALA A 121 -11.12 16.60 23.44
CA ALA A 121 -10.88 17.96 23.90
C ALA A 121 -9.66 18.09 24.82
N ALA A 122 -9.20 17.01 25.45
CA ALA A 122 -8.14 17.05 26.43
C ALA A 122 -7.36 15.73 26.51
N TYR A 123 -6.07 15.84 26.80
CA TYR A 123 -5.18 14.71 27.04
C TYR A 123 -4.42 14.93 28.36
N ALA A 124 -4.21 13.87 29.12
CA ALA A 124 -3.41 13.92 30.30
C ALA A 124 -2.67 12.60 30.57
N LYS A 125 -1.48 12.70 31.12
CA LYS A 125 -0.83 11.59 31.80
C LYS A 125 -1.23 11.63 33.26
N VAL A 126 -1.39 10.50 33.89
CA VAL A 126 -1.65 10.40 35.32
C VAL A 126 -0.56 9.58 35.96
N MET A 127 0.10 10.15 36.95
CA MET A 127 1.18 9.57 37.72
C MET A 127 0.90 9.80 39.20
N ASP A 128 0.93 8.76 40.03
CA ASP A 128 0.60 8.80 41.46
C ASP A 128 -0.73 9.53 41.76
N GLY A 129 -1.74 9.33 40.90
CA GLY A 129 -3.05 9.96 41.00
C GLY A 129 -3.09 11.45 40.63
N ARG A 130 -1.99 12.03 40.16
CA ARG A 130 -1.93 13.42 39.68
C ARG A 130 -1.99 13.48 38.18
N ALA A 131 -2.96 14.22 37.63
CA ALA A 131 -3.08 14.44 36.19
C ALA A 131 -2.16 15.58 35.73
N GLU A 132 -1.30 15.30 34.78
CA GLU A 132 -0.51 16.29 34.05
C GLU A 132 -1.18 16.53 32.70
N PRO A 133 -1.87 17.67 32.48
CA PRO A 133 -2.60 17.93 31.26
C PRO A 133 -1.66 18.34 30.14
N TYR A 134 -1.90 17.77 28.95
CA TYR A 134 -1.31 18.20 27.68
C TYR A 134 -2.31 19.07 26.91
N ARG A 135 -1.89 20.23 26.47
CA ARG A 135 -2.66 21.03 25.53
C ARG A 135 -2.34 20.55 24.12
N PHE A 136 -3.33 19.96 23.49
CA PHE A 136 -3.27 19.65 22.07
C PHE A 136 -3.51 20.95 21.27
N ASP A 137 -2.54 21.28 20.42
CA ASP A 137 -2.70 22.33 19.43
C ASP A 137 -2.82 21.63 18.06
N PRO A 138 -3.99 21.62 17.43
CA PRO A 138 -4.17 20.95 16.15
C PRO A 138 -3.34 21.56 15.01
N GLU A 139 -2.84 22.79 15.18
CA GLU A 139 -2.01 23.46 14.18
C GLU A 139 -0.51 23.19 14.38
N SER A 140 -0.10 22.77 15.58
CA SER A 140 1.27 22.34 15.84
C SER A 140 1.37 20.83 15.70
N ALA A 141 2.31 20.33 14.90
CA ALA A 141 2.65 18.91 14.82
C ALA A 141 3.31 18.39 16.12
N PHE A 142 2.76 18.78 17.28
CA PHE A 142 3.32 18.45 18.57
C PHE A 142 2.88 17.06 19.00
N CYS A 143 3.82 16.12 19.01
CA CYS A 143 3.63 14.78 19.56
C CYS A 143 4.33 14.68 20.91
N PHE A 144 3.76 13.94 21.85
CA PHE A 144 4.36 13.69 23.14
C PHE A 144 4.41 12.20 23.47
N GLU A 145 5.41 11.80 24.25
CA GLU A 145 5.56 10.40 24.66
C GLU A 145 4.50 10.05 25.71
N ILE A 146 3.87 8.90 25.53
CA ILE A 146 2.95 8.30 26.51
C ILE A 146 3.57 7.04 27.12
N PHE A 147 3.08 6.60 28.28
CA PHE A 147 3.55 5.42 29.00
C PHE A 147 5.03 5.47 29.44
N ASP A 148 5.55 6.67 29.71
CA ASP A 148 6.85 6.82 30.37
C ASP A 148 6.79 6.21 31.80
N ASP A 149 6.83 7.03 32.86
CA ASP A 149 6.65 6.58 34.25
C ASP A 149 5.19 6.79 34.70
N SER A 150 4.24 7.01 33.77
CA SER A 150 2.84 7.28 34.08
C SER A 150 2.04 5.99 34.29
N ASP A 151 1.10 6.03 35.27
CA ASP A 151 0.19 4.91 35.56
C ASP A 151 -0.74 4.63 34.40
N TYR A 152 -1.23 5.68 33.73
CA TYR A 152 -2.10 5.60 32.58
C TYR A 152 -2.17 6.91 31.80
N PHE A 153 -2.58 6.80 30.55
CA PHE A 153 -2.87 7.92 29.67
C PHE A 153 -4.38 8.12 29.55
N VAL A 154 -4.86 9.37 29.68
CA VAL A 154 -6.28 9.71 29.62
C VAL A 154 -6.58 10.62 28.46
N MET A 155 -7.65 10.30 27.74
CA MET A 155 -8.28 11.14 26.73
C MET A 155 -9.65 11.60 27.24
N GLY A 156 -9.91 12.89 27.20
CA GLY A 156 -11.18 13.49 27.60
C GLY A 156 -11.99 13.94 26.41
N PHE A 157 -13.23 13.48 26.32
CA PHE A 157 -14.17 13.86 25.26
C PHE A 157 -15.17 14.89 25.74
N THR A 158 -15.67 15.75 24.84
CA THR A 158 -16.73 16.74 25.15
C THR A 158 -18.13 16.12 25.15
N GLN A 159 -18.29 14.98 24.47
CA GLN A 159 -19.54 14.23 24.37
C GLN A 159 -19.34 12.80 24.88
N PRO A 160 -20.37 12.17 25.46
CA PRO A 160 -20.30 10.79 25.88
C PRO A 160 -20.24 9.85 24.67
N LEU A 161 -19.58 8.72 24.83
CA LEU A 161 -19.67 7.60 23.91
C LEU A 161 -20.96 6.85 24.17
N SER A 162 -21.73 6.54 23.13
CA SER A 162 -23.02 5.85 23.24
C SER A 162 -22.84 4.41 23.75
N SER A 163 -23.69 4.00 24.68
CA SER A 163 -23.66 2.62 25.18
C SER A 163 -24.18 1.63 24.15
N GLY A 164 -23.49 0.49 23.99
CA GLY A 164 -23.87 -0.61 23.10
C GLY A 164 -23.50 -0.37 21.63
N GLU A 165 -23.08 0.81 21.24
CA GLU A 165 -22.63 1.13 19.89
C GLU A 165 -21.14 0.83 19.69
N GLU A 166 -20.77 0.55 18.44
CA GLU A 166 -19.39 0.37 18.03
C GLU A 166 -18.72 1.73 17.81
N HIS A 167 -17.67 1.99 18.57
CA HIS A 167 -16.85 3.20 18.45
C HIS A 167 -15.54 2.87 17.75
N ARG A 168 -15.15 3.72 16.80
CA ARG A 168 -13.90 3.62 16.02
C ARG A 168 -13.04 4.84 16.31
N LEU A 169 -12.17 4.73 17.28
CA LEU A 169 -11.29 5.80 17.70
C LEU A 169 -9.97 5.72 16.94
N LEU A 170 -9.69 6.68 16.08
CA LEU A 170 -8.40 6.81 15.40
C LEU A 170 -7.38 7.40 16.36
N LEU A 171 -6.27 6.70 16.58
CA LEU A 171 -5.12 7.16 17.34
C LEU A 171 -3.94 7.37 16.39
N CYS A 172 -3.34 8.53 16.46
CA CYS A 172 -2.20 8.89 15.62
C CYS A 172 -0.91 8.88 16.43
N PHE A 173 0.09 8.21 15.89
CA PHE A 173 1.42 8.08 16.47
C PHE A 173 2.50 8.45 15.44
N ASP A 174 3.62 8.98 15.95
CA ASP A 174 4.86 9.09 15.19
C ASP A 174 5.57 7.73 15.22
N ASP A 175 5.91 7.20 14.07
CA ASP A 175 6.53 5.88 13.92
C ASP A 175 8.06 5.88 14.03
N TYR A 176 8.67 7.03 14.25
CA TYR A 176 10.14 7.19 14.28
C TYR A 176 10.87 6.69 13.04
N GLY A 177 10.19 6.53 11.91
CA GLY A 177 10.76 5.95 10.70
C GLY A 177 11.05 4.45 10.80
N ARG A 178 10.36 3.71 11.67
CA ARG A 178 10.47 2.25 11.77
C ARG A 178 10.15 1.56 10.46
N VAL A 179 10.84 0.47 10.20
CA VAL A 179 10.42 -0.48 9.18
C VAL A 179 9.17 -1.21 9.69
N LEU A 180 8.02 -0.92 9.08
CA LEU A 180 6.79 -1.62 9.39
C LEU A 180 6.76 -2.98 8.70
N PRO A 181 6.08 -3.99 9.26
CA PRO A 181 5.82 -5.24 8.57
C PRO A 181 5.11 -4.99 7.24
N HIS A 182 5.38 -5.81 6.25
CA HIS A 182 4.72 -5.72 4.94
C HIS A 182 3.20 -5.96 5.04
N SER A 183 2.79 -6.82 5.98
CA SER A 183 1.40 -6.99 6.42
C SER A 183 1.37 -6.85 7.94
N MET A 184 0.43 -6.07 8.43
CA MET A 184 0.17 -5.95 9.87
C MET A 184 -0.68 -7.11 10.39
N GLU A 185 -1.23 -7.93 9.50
CA GLU A 185 -1.99 -9.11 9.87
C GLU A 185 -1.11 -10.12 10.60
N GLY A 186 -1.51 -10.50 11.81
CA GLY A 186 -0.72 -11.38 12.68
C GLY A 186 0.52 -10.75 13.30
N PHE A 187 0.77 -9.45 13.11
CA PHE A 187 1.85 -8.75 13.79
C PHE A 187 1.51 -8.56 15.28
N ASP A 188 2.37 -9.08 16.14
CA ASP A 188 2.28 -8.91 17.60
C ASP A 188 3.44 -8.02 18.07
N SER A 189 3.13 -6.81 18.53
CA SER A 189 4.10 -5.91 19.13
C SER A 189 4.58 -6.38 20.51
N GLY A 190 3.91 -7.37 21.10
CA GLY A 190 4.15 -7.81 22.48
C GLY A 190 3.70 -6.80 23.54
N THR A 191 2.98 -5.75 23.16
CA THR A 191 2.42 -4.73 24.05
C THR A 191 0.99 -5.12 24.45
N GLU A 192 0.66 -4.95 25.72
CA GLU A 192 -0.67 -5.18 26.24
C GLU A 192 -1.19 -3.93 26.93
N ILE A 193 -2.33 -3.41 26.45
CA ILE A 193 -2.99 -2.19 26.93
C ILE A 193 -4.42 -2.52 27.28
N ILE A 194 -4.85 -2.09 28.48
CA ILE A 194 -6.26 -2.15 28.91
C ILE A 194 -6.89 -0.79 28.68
N TRP A 195 -8.01 -0.79 27.94
CA TRP A 195 -8.82 0.39 27.67
C TRP A 195 -10.00 0.44 28.64
N GLN A 196 -10.23 1.59 29.29
CA GLN A 196 -11.28 1.75 30.28
C GLN A 196 -11.98 3.10 30.12
N TYR A 197 -13.31 3.09 30.26
CA TYR A 197 -14.12 4.29 30.32
C TYR A 197 -14.55 4.58 31.78
N PHE A 198 -14.87 5.83 32.07
CA PHE A 198 -15.39 6.21 33.37
C PHE A 198 -16.92 6.24 33.31
N GLY A 199 -17.58 5.53 34.20
CA GLY A 199 -19.04 5.46 34.21
C GLY A 199 -19.55 4.30 35.06
N GLY A 200 -20.75 3.82 34.79
CA GLY A 200 -21.37 2.69 35.49
C GLY A 200 -22.88 2.64 35.28
N ASP A 201 -23.51 1.61 35.82
CA ASP A 201 -24.95 1.37 35.74
C ASP A 201 -25.72 2.05 36.89
N GLY A 202 -25.49 3.36 37.13
CA GLY A 202 -26.39 4.17 37.98
C GLY A 202 -26.18 4.13 39.48
N GLY A 203 -24.98 3.73 39.99
CA GLY A 203 -24.74 3.73 41.42
C GLY A 203 -23.51 4.53 41.86
N ASN A 204 -22.34 4.04 41.59
CA ASN A 204 -21.07 4.70 41.85
C ASN A 204 -20.24 4.72 40.56
N PRO A 205 -19.98 5.88 39.96
CA PRO A 205 -19.14 5.96 38.76
C PRO A 205 -17.72 5.49 39.07
N GLY A 206 -17.20 4.63 38.21
CA GLY A 206 -15.86 4.05 38.32
C GLY A 206 -15.23 3.81 36.97
N TRP A 207 -14.06 3.20 36.95
CA TRP A 207 -13.40 2.78 35.73
C TRP A 207 -13.84 1.36 35.35
N HIS A 208 -14.38 1.21 34.13
CA HIS A 208 -14.85 -0.06 33.59
C HIS A 208 -14.12 -0.37 32.28
N ASP A 209 -13.82 -1.65 32.06
CA ASP A 209 -13.18 -2.09 30.85
C ASP A 209 -14.14 -1.91 29.66
N VAL A 210 -13.59 -1.49 28.51
CA VAL A 210 -14.34 -1.51 27.25
C VAL A 210 -14.33 -2.93 26.68
N GLU A 211 -15.34 -3.28 25.91
CA GLU A 211 -15.32 -4.46 25.08
C GLU A 211 -14.49 -4.18 23.82
N LEU A 212 -13.21 -4.57 23.84
CA LEU A 212 -12.31 -4.36 22.71
C LEU A 212 -12.67 -5.34 21.57
N ILE A 213 -12.98 -4.80 20.39
CA ILE A 213 -13.28 -5.58 19.19
C ILE A 213 -12.02 -5.78 18.36
N SER A 214 -11.26 -4.70 18.15
CA SER A 214 -10.02 -4.72 17.36
C SER A 214 -9.10 -3.56 17.77
N ASP A 215 -7.79 -3.81 17.73
CA ASP A 215 -6.77 -2.78 17.90
C ASP A 215 -5.83 -2.76 16.70
N GLU A 216 -6.11 -1.86 15.75
CA GLU A 216 -5.30 -1.64 14.56
C GLU A 216 -4.00 -0.86 14.88
N THR A 217 -3.86 -0.35 16.12
CA THR A 217 -2.62 0.32 16.57
C THR A 217 -1.56 -0.67 17.02
N HIS A 218 -1.92 -1.95 17.16
CA HIS A 218 -1.07 -3.00 17.71
C HIS A 218 -0.43 -2.63 19.05
N GLY A 219 -1.26 -2.12 19.98
CA GLY A 219 -0.80 -1.67 21.27
C GLY A 219 -0.06 -0.33 21.22
N CYS A 220 -0.57 0.65 20.49
CA CYS A 220 0.02 1.97 20.27
C CYS A 220 1.38 1.96 19.53
N PHE A 221 1.65 0.92 18.76
CA PHE A 221 2.86 0.78 17.97
C PHE A 221 2.83 1.65 16.70
N CYS A 222 1.68 1.82 16.07
CA CYS A 222 1.49 2.62 14.87
C CYS A 222 0.14 3.35 14.88
N THR A 223 -0.03 4.30 13.95
CA THR A 223 -1.32 4.94 13.71
C THR A 223 -2.33 3.91 13.24
N GLY A 224 -3.51 3.88 13.88
CA GLY A 224 -4.57 2.94 13.59
C GLY A 224 -5.81 3.23 14.43
N ARG A 225 -6.86 2.44 14.23
CA ARG A 225 -8.11 2.56 14.98
C ARG A 225 -8.15 1.57 16.13
N VAL A 226 -8.65 2.01 17.26
CA VAL A 226 -9.11 1.14 18.34
C VAL A 226 -10.63 1.05 18.23
N ILE A 227 -11.14 -0.16 17.98
CA ILE A 227 -12.56 -0.43 17.78
C ILE A 227 -13.09 -1.14 19.02
N PHE A 228 -14.09 -0.54 19.66
CA PHE A 228 -14.61 -1.05 20.93
C PHE A 228 -16.06 -0.67 21.17
N ARG A 229 -16.69 -1.30 22.18
CA ARG A 229 -18.01 -0.92 22.72
C ARG A 229 -17.90 -0.53 24.17
N VAL A 230 -18.75 0.40 24.57
CA VAL A 230 -18.98 0.81 25.96
C VAL A 230 -20.26 0.14 26.43
N ASN A 231 -20.17 -0.73 27.45
CA ASN A 231 -21.31 -1.56 27.91
C ASN A 231 -22.14 -0.90 29.01
N GLY A 232 -21.83 0.33 29.41
CA GLY A 232 -22.58 1.09 30.41
C GLY A 232 -22.64 2.58 30.08
N GLN A 233 -23.21 3.36 30.99
CA GLN A 233 -23.30 4.80 30.75
C GLN A 233 -21.91 5.45 30.92
N HIS A 234 -21.44 6.15 29.87
CA HIS A 234 -20.21 6.93 29.92
C HIS A 234 -20.50 8.26 30.64
N GLU A 235 -19.89 8.45 31.79
CA GLU A 235 -20.18 9.57 32.70
C GLU A 235 -19.05 10.61 32.68
N ARG A 236 -19.42 11.82 33.11
CA ARG A 236 -18.45 12.90 33.25
C ARG A 236 -17.57 12.71 34.49
N ASN A 237 -16.28 12.98 34.32
CA ASN A 237 -15.38 13.26 35.43
C ASN A 237 -14.85 14.69 35.23
N GLY A 238 -15.36 15.61 36.08
CA GLY A 238 -15.12 17.03 35.87
C GLY A 238 -15.84 17.60 34.63
N ARG A 239 -15.05 18.08 33.64
CA ARG A 239 -15.59 18.73 32.43
C ARG A 239 -15.65 17.81 31.20
N VAL A 240 -15.09 16.62 31.30
CA VAL A 240 -14.91 15.71 30.18
C VAL A 240 -15.46 14.31 30.47
N TYR A 241 -15.69 13.53 29.42
CA TYR A 241 -15.99 12.11 29.47
C TYR A 241 -14.69 11.35 29.21
N PRO A 242 -14.05 10.77 30.24
CA PRO A 242 -12.70 10.24 30.09
C PRO A 242 -12.67 8.79 29.64
N LEU A 243 -11.74 8.49 28.73
CA LEU A 243 -11.29 7.16 28.34
C LEU A 243 -9.81 7.05 28.70
N ARG A 244 -9.39 5.97 29.36
CA ARG A 244 -7.98 5.76 29.70
C ARG A 244 -7.39 4.52 29.07
N ALA A 245 -6.11 4.62 28.74
CA ALA A 245 -5.26 3.53 28.32
C ALA A 245 -4.25 3.22 29.43
N LYS A 246 -4.26 2.00 29.93
CA LYS A 246 -3.33 1.51 30.95
C LYS A 246 -2.39 0.49 30.34
N LEU A 247 -1.09 0.76 30.42
CA LEU A 247 -0.07 -0.18 29.98
C LEU A 247 0.06 -1.33 30.99
N VAL A 248 -0.17 -2.56 30.56
CA VAL A 248 0.03 -3.77 31.36
C VAL A 248 1.37 -4.40 31.07
N LYS A 249 1.72 -4.49 29.78
CA LYS A 249 2.97 -5.07 29.33
C LYS A 249 3.59 -4.20 28.25
N ARG A 250 4.86 -3.86 28.43
CA ARG A 250 5.62 -3.07 27.45
C ARG A 250 6.22 -3.97 26.38
N GLY A 251 5.93 -3.70 25.12
CA GLY A 251 6.45 -4.38 23.95
C GLY A 251 7.07 -3.43 22.91
N PHE A 252 7.41 -2.20 23.27
CA PHE A 252 8.06 -1.23 22.38
C PHE A 252 9.44 -0.81 22.92
N ASP A 253 10.35 -0.54 22.00
CA ASP A 253 11.71 -0.08 22.26
C ASP A 253 11.77 1.41 22.62
N ARG A 254 11.06 2.26 21.87
CA ARG A 254 10.80 3.66 22.22
C ARG A 254 9.36 3.83 22.65
N LEU A 255 9.13 4.78 23.56
CA LEU A 255 7.80 5.14 23.99
C LEU A 255 6.98 5.65 22.81
N PRO A 256 5.70 5.26 22.70
CA PRO A 256 4.84 5.78 21.65
C PRO A 256 4.72 7.30 21.76
N ARG A 257 4.96 8.00 20.65
CA ARG A 257 4.71 9.44 20.56
C ARG A 257 3.31 9.67 20.00
N PHE A 258 2.42 10.07 20.89
CA PHE A 258 1.03 10.33 20.56
C PHE A 258 0.87 11.71 19.93
N CYS A 259 0.18 11.77 18.78
CA CYS A 259 -0.05 12.97 17.99
C CYS A 259 -1.52 13.42 17.97
N GLY A 260 -2.47 12.57 18.38
CA GLY A 260 -3.89 12.93 18.44
C GLY A 260 -4.84 11.75 18.45
N ALA A 261 -6.09 12.00 18.89
CA ALA A 261 -7.19 11.04 18.85
C ALA A 261 -8.42 11.67 18.17
N PHE A 262 -9.08 10.91 17.30
CA PHE A 262 -10.19 11.40 16.50
C PHE A 262 -11.33 10.38 16.50
N VAL A 263 -12.50 10.81 17.00
CA VAL A 263 -13.73 9.99 17.02
C VAL A 263 -14.34 9.92 15.62
N GLN A 264 -14.40 11.08 14.94
CA GLN A 264 -14.90 11.15 13.58
C GLN A 264 -13.72 10.97 12.62
N ASN A 265 -13.65 9.78 12.04
CA ASN A 265 -12.59 9.41 11.12
C ASN A 265 -13.09 8.45 10.05
N CYS A 266 -12.45 8.46 8.90
CA CYS A 266 -12.68 7.51 7.83
C CYS A 266 -11.36 7.15 7.12
N PRO A 267 -11.20 5.90 6.67
CA PRO A 267 -10.10 5.53 5.80
C PRO A 267 -10.30 6.18 4.43
N VAL A 268 -9.22 6.69 3.87
CA VAL A 268 -9.21 7.32 2.54
C VAL A 268 -8.10 6.73 1.69
N LEU A 269 -8.38 6.55 0.40
CA LEU A 269 -7.40 6.14 -0.60
C LEU A 269 -7.16 7.29 -1.58
N GLN A 270 -5.94 7.41 -2.03
CA GLN A 270 -5.58 8.36 -3.08
C GLN A 270 -6.10 7.84 -4.43
N LEU A 271 -7.37 8.09 -4.68
CA LEU A 271 -8.08 7.72 -5.89
C LEU A 271 -8.84 8.92 -6.46
N ASP A 272 -9.05 8.90 -7.75
CA ASP A 272 -9.91 9.81 -8.48
C ASP A 272 -10.82 8.96 -9.39
N THR A 273 -11.97 8.59 -8.87
CA THR A 273 -12.94 7.74 -9.57
C THR A 273 -13.67 8.57 -10.62
N ARG A 274 -13.56 8.12 -11.87
CA ARG A 274 -14.21 8.72 -13.05
C ARG A 274 -15.48 8.01 -13.44
N CYS A 275 -15.54 6.73 -13.14
CA CYS A 275 -16.71 5.90 -13.35
C CYS A 275 -16.81 4.87 -12.23
N ALA A 276 -17.96 4.73 -11.62
CA ALA A 276 -18.24 3.75 -10.56
C ALA A 276 -19.36 2.81 -11.01
N CYS A 277 -19.19 1.51 -10.75
CA CYS A 277 -20.19 0.49 -11.08
C CYS A 277 -20.70 -0.22 -9.83
N VAL A 278 -22.02 -0.24 -9.67
CA VAL A 278 -22.71 -0.93 -8.57
C VAL A 278 -23.57 -2.05 -9.15
N GLY A 279 -23.47 -3.23 -8.55
CA GLY A 279 -24.28 -4.39 -8.91
C GLY A 279 -25.45 -4.58 -7.94
N PHE A 280 -26.63 -4.94 -8.44
CA PHE A 280 -27.79 -5.28 -7.64
C PHE A 280 -28.16 -6.77 -7.83
N ARG A 281 -28.39 -7.45 -6.73
CA ARG A 281 -28.71 -8.87 -6.67
C ARG A 281 -30.22 -9.11 -6.69
N ALA A 282 -30.60 -10.38 -6.87
CA ALA A 282 -32.01 -10.79 -6.87
C ALA A 282 -32.77 -10.36 -5.60
N GLU A 283 -32.17 -10.51 -4.43
CA GLU A 283 -32.78 -10.16 -3.15
C GLU A 283 -33.12 -8.67 -3.01
N GLU A 284 -32.21 -7.81 -3.51
CA GLU A 284 -32.40 -6.36 -3.48
C GLU A 284 -33.53 -5.93 -4.42
N PHE A 285 -33.63 -6.62 -5.56
CA PHE A 285 -34.71 -6.40 -6.52
C PHE A 285 -36.08 -6.84 -5.96
N GLU A 286 -36.15 -8.02 -5.32
CA GLU A 286 -37.38 -8.53 -4.70
C GLU A 286 -37.87 -7.63 -3.55
N LYS A 287 -36.96 -7.19 -2.70
CA LYS A 287 -37.25 -6.26 -1.59
C LYS A 287 -37.54 -4.85 -2.06
N ASN A 288 -37.39 -4.57 -3.33
CA ASN A 288 -37.55 -3.23 -3.89
C ASN A 288 -36.57 -2.19 -3.31
N ALA A 289 -35.41 -2.66 -2.83
CA ALA A 289 -34.44 -1.91 -2.06
C ALA A 289 -33.11 -1.85 -2.82
N MET A 290 -33.13 -1.19 -3.98
CA MET A 290 -31.92 -0.97 -4.79
C MET A 290 -31.26 0.34 -4.37
N TYR A 291 -30.60 0.32 -3.22
CA TYR A 291 -29.88 1.49 -2.70
C TYR A 291 -28.41 1.44 -3.10
N PHE A 292 -27.81 2.59 -3.34
CA PHE A 292 -26.39 2.73 -3.59
C PHE A 292 -25.86 4.07 -3.08
N SER A 293 -24.59 4.12 -2.79
CA SER A 293 -23.85 5.32 -2.43
C SER A 293 -22.84 5.62 -3.50
N SER A 294 -22.93 6.81 -4.09
CA SER A 294 -21.94 7.31 -5.05
C SER A 294 -22.09 8.84 -5.17
N PRO A 295 -21.09 9.61 -4.73
CA PRO A 295 -21.11 11.07 -4.90
C PRO A 295 -21.23 11.51 -6.36
N LEU A 296 -20.75 10.68 -7.30
CA LEU A 296 -20.90 10.95 -8.73
C LEU A 296 -22.35 10.95 -9.22
N ALA A 297 -23.26 10.27 -8.50
CA ALA A 297 -24.66 10.16 -8.93
C ALA A 297 -25.44 11.48 -8.81
N ALA A 298 -24.95 12.44 -8.03
CA ALA A 298 -25.60 13.74 -7.88
C ALA A 298 -25.60 14.58 -9.17
N GLU A 299 -24.50 14.48 -9.94
CA GLU A 299 -24.28 15.31 -11.14
C GLU A 299 -23.89 14.48 -12.37
N GLY A 300 -23.69 13.19 -12.19
CA GLY A 300 -23.20 12.26 -13.21
C GLY A 300 -24.28 11.70 -14.13
N GLU A 301 -23.84 11.09 -15.21
CA GLU A 301 -24.71 10.31 -16.09
C GLU A 301 -24.81 8.87 -15.62
N LEU A 302 -26.00 8.28 -15.73
CA LEU A 302 -26.31 6.92 -15.29
C LEU A 302 -26.47 6.01 -16.51
N LEU A 303 -25.90 4.83 -16.45
CA LEU A 303 -26.11 3.79 -17.46
C LEU A 303 -26.42 2.45 -16.76
N LEU A 304 -27.64 1.96 -16.97
CA LEU A 304 -28.10 0.71 -16.39
C LEU A 304 -27.97 -0.42 -17.40
N PHE A 305 -27.32 -1.50 -16.97
CA PHE A 305 -27.26 -2.76 -17.71
C PHE A 305 -28.13 -3.80 -17.02
N VAL A 306 -28.83 -4.56 -17.82
CA VAL A 306 -29.75 -5.62 -17.39
C VAL A 306 -29.17 -6.96 -17.87
N ARG A 307 -29.08 -7.93 -16.97
CA ARG A 307 -28.66 -9.29 -17.33
C ARG A 307 -29.75 -10.01 -18.07
N THR A 308 -29.41 -10.55 -19.23
CA THR A 308 -30.30 -11.38 -20.04
C THR A 308 -29.67 -12.75 -20.24
N LYS A 309 -30.44 -13.68 -20.81
CA LYS A 309 -29.94 -15.02 -21.16
C LYS A 309 -28.73 -14.99 -22.11
N GLN A 310 -28.59 -13.92 -22.89
CA GLN A 310 -27.52 -13.77 -23.90
C GLN A 310 -26.30 -13.00 -23.37
N GLY A 311 -26.44 -12.28 -22.27
CA GLY A 311 -25.43 -11.40 -21.70
C GLY A 311 -26.04 -10.11 -21.17
N TRP A 312 -25.21 -9.11 -20.94
CA TRP A 312 -25.61 -7.79 -20.50
C TRP A 312 -26.15 -6.96 -21.66
N ARG A 313 -27.25 -6.24 -21.42
CA ARG A 313 -27.82 -5.27 -22.37
C ARG A 313 -28.12 -3.97 -21.66
N THR A 314 -28.04 -2.84 -22.36
CA THR A 314 -28.45 -1.55 -21.80
C THR A 314 -29.96 -1.54 -21.57
N ALA A 315 -30.40 -0.89 -20.48
CA ALA A 315 -31.83 -0.78 -20.15
C ALA A 315 -32.62 -0.15 -21.29
N ASP A 316 -32.07 0.88 -21.93
CA ASP A 316 -32.70 1.58 -23.07
C ASP A 316 -32.97 0.62 -24.25
N SER A 317 -32.06 -0.32 -24.52
CA SER A 317 -32.26 -1.32 -25.59
C SER A 317 -33.38 -2.31 -25.30
N LEU A 318 -33.87 -2.35 -24.08
CA LEU A 318 -34.98 -3.19 -23.58
C LEU A 318 -36.23 -2.41 -23.26
N ASP A 319 -36.27 -1.10 -23.56
CA ASP A 319 -37.32 -0.15 -23.19
C ASP A 319 -37.61 -0.12 -21.68
N ILE A 320 -36.56 -0.16 -20.86
CA ILE A 320 -36.61 -0.10 -19.41
C ILE A 320 -36.25 1.31 -18.96
N ALA A 321 -37.24 2.04 -18.45
CA ALA A 321 -37.03 3.35 -17.87
C ALA A 321 -36.56 3.23 -16.41
N TYR A 322 -35.57 4.03 -16.05
CA TYR A 322 -35.02 4.11 -14.69
C TYR A 322 -34.54 5.52 -14.37
N GLU A 323 -34.47 5.81 -13.08
CA GLU A 323 -33.91 7.05 -12.55
C GLU A 323 -33.30 6.80 -11.16
N ALA A 324 -32.38 7.65 -10.73
CA ALA A 324 -31.87 7.65 -9.37
C ALA A 324 -32.58 8.74 -8.56
N ASP A 325 -33.21 8.33 -7.46
CA ASP A 325 -33.88 9.20 -6.51
C ASP A 325 -32.96 9.44 -5.29
N SER A 326 -32.66 10.71 -4.99
CA SER A 326 -31.82 11.08 -3.87
C SER A 326 -32.48 10.74 -2.53
N ARG A 327 -31.72 10.11 -1.64
CA ARG A 327 -32.16 9.75 -0.28
C ARG A 327 -31.08 10.16 0.72
N GLU A 328 -31.48 10.23 1.98
CA GLU A 328 -30.55 10.50 3.08
C GLU A 328 -29.44 9.42 3.11
N GLY A 329 -28.19 9.83 2.91
CA GLY A 329 -27.01 8.95 2.88
C GLY A 329 -26.75 8.22 1.55
N GLY A 330 -27.45 8.55 0.45
CA GLY A 330 -27.21 7.92 -0.85
C GLY A 330 -28.31 8.11 -1.88
N PHE A 331 -28.43 7.14 -2.78
CA PHE A 331 -29.41 7.13 -3.86
C PHE A 331 -30.17 5.81 -3.89
N ARG A 332 -31.40 5.90 -4.40
CA ARG A 332 -32.24 4.73 -4.67
C ARG A 332 -32.52 4.66 -6.16
N LEU A 333 -32.21 3.54 -6.78
CA LEU A 333 -32.59 3.25 -8.15
C LEU A 333 -34.10 2.96 -8.22
N VAL A 334 -34.81 3.72 -9.01
CA VAL A 334 -36.28 3.60 -9.21
C VAL A 334 -36.54 3.19 -10.65
N THR A 335 -37.40 2.19 -10.86
CA THR A 335 -37.86 1.77 -12.18
C THR A 335 -39.36 1.47 -12.17
N SER A 336 -40.07 1.92 -13.19
CA SER A 336 -41.47 1.56 -13.46
C SER A 336 -41.63 0.22 -14.18
N SER A 337 -40.54 -0.33 -14.73
CA SER A 337 -40.55 -1.51 -15.60
C SER A 337 -40.28 -2.85 -14.86
N ARG A 338 -40.73 -2.97 -13.62
CA ARG A 338 -40.49 -4.15 -12.77
C ARG A 338 -41.04 -5.45 -13.29
N SER A 339 -42.26 -5.43 -13.82
CA SER A 339 -42.90 -6.62 -14.42
C SER A 339 -42.06 -7.17 -15.56
N ARG A 340 -41.50 -6.28 -16.38
CA ARG A 340 -40.63 -6.64 -17.51
C ARG A 340 -39.28 -7.17 -17.04
N LEU A 341 -38.70 -6.57 -16.02
CA LEU A 341 -37.47 -7.08 -15.41
C LEU A 341 -37.68 -8.47 -14.81
N SER A 342 -38.79 -8.70 -14.09
CA SER A 342 -39.14 -10.02 -13.54
C SER A 342 -39.33 -11.07 -14.64
N GLU A 343 -39.94 -10.69 -15.77
CA GLU A 343 -40.08 -11.56 -16.93
C GLU A 343 -38.71 -11.95 -17.53
N ILE A 344 -37.81 -10.98 -17.69
CA ILE A 344 -36.47 -11.21 -18.21
C ILE A 344 -35.70 -12.16 -17.27
N PHE A 345 -35.72 -11.89 -15.98
CA PHE A 345 -35.00 -12.69 -14.97
C PHE A 345 -35.60 -14.10 -14.82
N GLY A 346 -36.90 -14.27 -15.00
CA GLY A 346 -37.54 -15.59 -15.00
C GLY A 346 -37.15 -16.52 -16.16
N GLN A 347 -36.46 -15.98 -17.18
CA GLN A 347 -36.04 -16.78 -18.35
C GLN A 347 -34.76 -17.62 -18.13
N PHE A 348 -34.05 -17.37 -17.04
CA PHE A 348 -32.80 -18.10 -16.73
C PHE A 348 -32.55 -18.12 -15.23
N ALA A 349 -31.83 -19.16 -14.76
CA ALA A 349 -31.41 -19.25 -13.36
C ALA A 349 -30.07 -18.50 -13.20
N VAL A 350 -30.01 -17.60 -12.23
CA VAL A 350 -28.81 -16.88 -11.81
C VAL A 350 -28.46 -17.33 -10.41
N GLY A 351 -27.17 -17.45 -10.10
CA GLY A 351 -26.71 -17.71 -8.73
C GLY A 351 -27.16 -16.60 -7.78
N ALA A 352 -27.45 -16.93 -6.54
CA ALA A 352 -27.94 -15.95 -5.56
C ALA A 352 -26.98 -14.75 -5.36
N ASP A 353 -25.68 -14.98 -5.55
CA ASP A 353 -24.64 -13.96 -5.39
C ASP A 353 -24.31 -13.16 -6.66
N GLU A 354 -24.88 -13.54 -7.81
CA GLU A 354 -24.60 -12.86 -9.05
C GLU A 354 -25.54 -11.65 -9.26
N PRO A 355 -24.98 -10.51 -9.72
CA PRO A 355 -25.80 -9.33 -9.98
C PRO A 355 -26.73 -9.54 -11.19
N LEU A 356 -27.95 -9.04 -11.07
CA LEU A 356 -28.94 -8.98 -12.16
C LEU A 356 -28.92 -7.64 -12.90
N LEU A 357 -28.53 -6.58 -12.21
CA LEU A 357 -28.39 -5.24 -12.75
C LEU A 357 -26.99 -4.72 -12.44
N LEU A 358 -26.42 -3.98 -13.37
CA LEU A 358 -25.21 -3.17 -13.16
C LEU A 358 -25.57 -1.72 -13.47
N LEU A 359 -25.40 -0.85 -12.48
CA LEU A 359 -25.54 0.59 -12.63
C LEU A 359 -24.14 1.20 -12.70
N SER A 360 -23.81 1.80 -13.83
CA SER A 360 -22.58 2.58 -13.97
C SER A 360 -22.91 4.06 -13.88
N VAL A 361 -22.16 4.76 -13.03
CA VAL A 361 -22.27 6.20 -12.79
C VAL A 361 -21.01 6.86 -13.31
N TYR A 362 -21.14 7.78 -14.24
CA TYR A 362 -20.04 8.45 -14.92
C TYR A 362 -19.93 9.89 -14.50
N GLU A 363 -18.73 10.40 -14.33
CA GLU A 363 -18.48 11.84 -14.24
C GLU A 363 -18.82 12.50 -15.59
N GLN A 364 -19.56 13.61 -15.56
CA GLN A 364 -20.22 14.20 -16.75
C GLN A 364 -19.27 14.52 -17.92
N GLU A 365 -18.01 14.89 -17.62
CA GLU A 365 -17.01 15.18 -18.63
C GLU A 365 -16.49 13.94 -19.40
N TYR A 366 -16.70 12.73 -18.85
CA TYR A 366 -16.07 11.50 -19.35
C TYR A 366 -17.01 10.60 -20.15
N VAL A 367 -18.33 10.85 -20.11
CA VAL A 367 -19.30 9.91 -20.70
C VAL A 367 -19.23 9.87 -22.22
N ARG A 368 -18.97 10.99 -22.87
CA ARG A 368 -19.12 11.07 -24.33
C ARG A 368 -17.92 10.52 -25.10
N ASP A 369 -16.71 10.78 -24.63
CA ASP A 369 -15.49 10.55 -25.42
C ASP A 369 -14.69 9.31 -25.01
N PHE A 370 -14.83 8.83 -23.76
CA PHE A 370 -13.90 7.84 -23.19
C PHE A 370 -14.55 6.55 -22.71
N SER A 371 -15.88 6.52 -22.50
CA SER A 371 -16.57 5.32 -22.00
C SER A 371 -16.85 4.28 -23.09
N ARG A 372 -16.79 4.66 -24.37
CA ARG A 372 -17.05 3.79 -25.52
C ARG A 372 -15.85 3.70 -26.42
N LEU A 373 -15.16 2.58 -26.31
CA LEU A 373 -14.08 2.21 -27.20
C LEU A 373 -14.60 1.21 -28.24
N ARG A 374 -13.88 1.01 -29.32
CA ARG A 374 -14.24 0.03 -30.33
C ARG A 374 -13.16 -1.00 -30.54
N SER A 375 -13.58 -2.25 -30.56
CA SER A 375 -12.79 -3.36 -31.03
C SER A 375 -12.95 -3.50 -32.56
N ASP A 376 -11.86 -3.70 -33.26
CA ASP A 376 -11.84 -4.03 -34.69
C ASP A 376 -11.89 -5.55 -34.94
N GLY A 377 -11.85 -6.38 -33.89
CA GLY A 377 -11.87 -7.84 -33.98
C GLY A 377 -10.53 -8.45 -34.38
N THR A 378 -9.43 -7.69 -34.35
CA THR A 378 -8.11 -8.21 -34.68
C THR A 378 -7.43 -8.91 -33.50
N SER A 379 -6.56 -9.87 -33.81
CA SER A 379 -5.77 -10.64 -32.84
C SER A 379 -4.73 -9.75 -32.16
N GLY A 380 -4.60 -9.86 -30.84
CA GLY A 380 -3.62 -9.11 -30.08
C GLY A 380 -3.85 -7.60 -30.07
N GLN A 381 -5.09 -7.17 -30.21
CA GLN A 381 -5.47 -5.76 -30.27
C GLN A 381 -5.00 -4.98 -29.04
N ARG A 382 -4.47 -3.78 -29.27
CA ARG A 382 -4.04 -2.85 -28.24
C ARG A 382 -4.82 -1.53 -28.37
N ILE A 383 -5.43 -1.08 -27.26
CA ILE A 383 -6.25 0.15 -27.23
C ILE A 383 -5.75 1.04 -26.11
N THR A 384 -5.25 2.21 -26.46
CA THR A 384 -4.78 3.21 -25.47
C THR A 384 -5.95 4.01 -24.93
N LEU A 385 -6.04 4.11 -23.60
CA LEU A 385 -7.15 4.78 -22.90
C LEU A 385 -6.95 6.28 -22.73
N ASN A 386 -5.76 6.81 -23.01
CA ASN A 386 -5.38 8.22 -22.81
C ASN A 386 -5.55 8.73 -21.34
N PHE A 387 -5.51 7.82 -20.37
CA PHE A 387 -5.50 8.16 -18.95
C PHE A 387 -4.16 7.78 -18.34
N THR A 388 -3.61 8.68 -17.54
CA THR A 388 -2.41 8.37 -16.74
C THR A 388 -2.82 7.88 -15.35
N GLY A 389 -2.12 6.88 -14.85
CA GLY A 389 -2.34 6.43 -13.47
C GLY A 389 -3.58 5.58 -13.27
N ILE A 390 -3.96 4.77 -14.24
CA ILE A 390 -5.09 3.85 -14.10
C ILE A 390 -4.82 2.89 -12.92
N PHE A 391 -5.80 2.79 -12.01
CA PHE A 391 -5.77 1.81 -10.94
C PHE A 391 -6.42 0.50 -11.40
N PRO A 392 -5.63 -0.54 -11.73
CA PRO A 392 -6.14 -1.70 -12.45
C PRO A 392 -7.21 -2.50 -11.70
N VAL A 393 -7.22 -2.43 -10.36
CA VAL A 393 -8.21 -3.13 -9.51
C VAL A 393 -9.62 -2.56 -9.68
N ARG A 394 -9.72 -1.28 -10.02
CA ARG A 394 -11.00 -0.57 -10.22
C ARG A 394 -11.40 -0.46 -11.69
N LEU A 395 -10.64 -1.08 -12.61
CA LEU A 395 -11.00 -1.10 -14.03
C LEU A 395 -11.87 -2.30 -14.35
N ARG A 396 -13.08 -2.05 -14.86
CA ARG A 396 -14.03 -3.07 -15.33
C ARG A 396 -14.55 -2.73 -16.71
N LEU A 397 -14.63 -3.74 -17.56
CA LEU A 397 -15.02 -3.61 -18.96
C LEU A 397 -16.19 -4.53 -19.30
N LEU A 398 -17.11 -4.03 -20.10
CA LEU A 398 -18.06 -4.83 -20.86
C LEU A 398 -17.65 -4.79 -22.34
N VAL A 399 -17.51 -5.96 -22.96
CA VAL A 399 -17.14 -6.09 -24.38
C VAL A 399 -18.23 -6.85 -25.10
N GLY A 400 -18.64 -6.35 -26.25
CA GLY A 400 -19.70 -7.01 -27.00
C GLY A 400 -19.97 -6.43 -28.38
N ALA A 401 -20.90 -7.05 -29.07
CA ALA A 401 -21.41 -6.62 -30.36
C ALA A 401 -22.94 -6.65 -30.36
N ASP A 402 -23.55 -5.89 -31.26
CA ASP A 402 -25.02 -5.84 -31.46
C ASP A 402 -25.81 -5.56 -30.17
N GLY A 403 -25.22 -4.80 -29.24
CA GLY A 403 -25.86 -4.41 -27.96
C GLY A 403 -25.95 -5.54 -26.94
N VAL A 404 -25.22 -6.64 -27.13
CA VAL A 404 -25.05 -7.71 -26.14
C VAL A 404 -23.61 -7.75 -25.69
N TYR A 405 -23.41 -7.68 -24.38
CA TYR A 405 -22.09 -7.54 -23.77
C TYR A 405 -21.82 -8.67 -22.79
N SER A 406 -20.52 -9.05 -22.64
CA SER A 406 -20.00 -9.86 -21.55
C SER A 406 -18.98 -9.05 -20.73
N GLU A 407 -18.89 -9.32 -19.43
CA GLU A 407 -17.87 -8.71 -18.59
C GLU A 407 -16.54 -9.47 -18.76
N TRP A 408 -15.51 -8.75 -19.15
CA TRP A 408 -14.17 -9.29 -19.33
C TRP A 408 -13.34 -9.11 -18.07
N ARG A 409 -12.65 -10.16 -17.69
CA ARG A 409 -11.85 -10.19 -16.49
C ARG A 409 -10.42 -9.68 -16.75
N ARG A 410 -9.96 -8.76 -15.93
CA ARG A 410 -8.56 -8.35 -15.94
C ARG A 410 -7.68 -9.48 -15.43
N VAL A 411 -6.56 -9.69 -16.11
CA VAL A 411 -5.49 -10.60 -15.71
C VAL A 411 -4.16 -9.87 -15.61
N PRO A 412 -3.21 -10.35 -14.80
CA PRO A 412 -1.88 -9.75 -14.71
C PRO A 412 -1.04 -9.94 -16.00
N GLY A 413 -1.29 -11.00 -16.74
CA GLY A 413 -0.66 -11.32 -18.02
C GLY A 413 -1.48 -12.36 -18.76
N LEU A 414 -1.50 -12.27 -20.09
CA LEU A 414 -2.30 -13.16 -20.95
C LEU A 414 -1.68 -14.53 -21.15
N ALA A 415 -0.37 -14.70 -20.93
CA ALA A 415 0.39 -15.91 -21.26
C ALA A 415 -0.15 -17.21 -20.65
N GLU A 416 -0.80 -17.12 -19.47
CA GLU A 416 -1.36 -18.29 -18.77
C GLU A 416 -2.85 -18.53 -19.07
N CYS A 417 -3.46 -17.71 -19.93
CA CYS A 417 -4.89 -17.76 -20.22
C CYS A 417 -5.18 -18.63 -21.45
N GLY A 418 -6.32 -19.31 -21.43
CA GLY A 418 -6.80 -20.12 -22.56
C GLY A 418 -7.38 -19.24 -23.67
N GLY A 419 -7.31 -19.71 -24.92
CA GLY A 419 -7.77 -18.96 -26.10
C GLY A 419 -9.28 -18.64 -26.14
N ARG A 420 -10.07 -19.12 -25.18
CA ARG A 420 -11.51 -18.82 -25.04
C ARG A 420 -11.84 -17.93 -23.86
N ASP A 421 -10.83 -17.63 -23.03
CA ASP A 421 -11.03 -16.82 -21.82
C ASP A 421 -11.30 -15.36 -22.19
N GLU A 422 -12.38 -14.82 -21.70
CA GLU A 422 -12.75 -13.40 -21.85
C GLU A 422 -11.96 -12.55 -20.88
N VAL A 423 -10.71 -12.26 -21.27
CA VAL A 423 -9.73 -11.59 -20.42
C VAL A 423 -8.99 -10.50 -21.17
N PHE A 424 -8.49 -9.54 -20.40
CA PHE A 424 -7.60 -8.49 -20.89
C PHE A 424 -6.48 -8.21 -19.88
N GLU A 425 -5.38 -7.73 -20.39
CA GLU A 425 -4.25 -7.20 -19.61
C GLU A 425 -4.23 -5.68 -19.74
N ILE A 426 -3.71 -4.98 -18.73
CA ILE A 426 -3.42 -3.55 -18.82
C ILE A 426 -1.92 -3.32 -18.73
N ASP A 427 -1.39 -2.63 -19.72
CA ASP A 427 0.01 -2.25 -19.85
C ASP A 427 0.11 -0.71 -19.83
N GLY A 428 0.32 -0.15 -18.61
CA GLY A 428 0.28 1.28 -18.39
C GLY A 428 -1.13 1.85 -18.57
N ASP A 429 -1.37 2.53 -19.68
CA ASP A 429 -2.66 3.10 -20.09
C ASP A 429 -3.31 2.35 -21.26
N THR A 430 -2.73 1.21 -21.65
CA THR A 430 -3.14 0.46 -22.85
C THR A 430 -3.78 -0.86 -22.47
N LEU A 431 -5.00 -1.11 -22.95
CA LEU A 431 -5.66 -2.40 -22.91
C LEU A 431 -5.02 -3.34 -23.93
N VAL A 432 -4.71 -4.55 -23.54
CA VAL A 432 -4.17 -5.60 -24.40
C VAL A 432 -5.12 -6.78 -24.38
N PHE A 433 -5.57 -7.21 -25.54
CA PHE A 433 -6.49 -8.34 -25.69
C PHE A 433 -5.78 -9.57 -26.26
N GLY A 434 -6.42 -10.72 -26.10
CA GLY A 434 -5.88 -12.00 -26.53
C GLY A 434 -5.80 -12.19 -28.05
N ASP A 435 -5.18 -13.31 -28.43
CA ASP A 435 -4.92 -13.71 -29.81
C ASP A 435 -5.64 -15.03 -30.20
N ASN A 436 -6.59 -15.49 -29.39
CA ASN A 436 -7.26 -16.80 -29.44
C ASN A 436 -6.35 -18.00 -29.06
N ILE A 437 -5.11 -17.75 -28.65
CA ILE A 437 -4.21 -18.72 -28.03
C ILE A 437 -4.08 -18.37 -26.53
N HIS A 438 -3.80 -17.10 -26.25
CA HIS A 438 -3.62 -16.52 -24.94
C HIS A 438 -4.70 -15.45 -24.70
N GLY A 439 -5.89 -15.89 -24.31
CA GLY A 439 -7.08 -15.05 -24.23
C GLY A 439 -7.85 -14.94 -25.55
N LYS A 440 -9.15 -14.72 -25.42
CA LYS A 440 -10.07 -14.56 -26.55
C LYS A 440 -9.81 -13.24 -27.28
N VAL A 441 -9.94 -13.24 -28.61
CA VAL A 441 -9.99 -12.01 -29.42
C VAL A 441 -11.35 -11.34 -29.18
N PRO A 442 -11.39 -10.03 -28.83
CA PRO A 442 -12.66 -9.33 -28.64
C PRO A 442 -13.43 -9.28 -29.97
N PRO A 443 -14.77 -9.46 -29.96
CA PRO A 443 -15.56 -9.31 -31.18
C PRO A 443 -15.45 -7.88 -31.71
N GLN A 444 -15.63 -7.73 -33.03
CA GLN A 444 -15.78 -6.42 -33.62
C GLN A 444 -17.04 -5.75 -33.04
N GLY A 445 -16.88 -4.66 -32.28
CA GLY A 445 -17.99 -4.03 -31.59
C GLY A 445 -17.52 -3.04 -30.53
N ASP A 446 -18.36 -2.85 -29.51
CA ASP A 446 -18.11 -1.87 -28.47
C ASP A 446 -17.40 -2.47 -27.26
N ILE A 447 -16.48 -1.69 -26.70
CA ILE A 447 -15.87 -1.92 -25.39
C ILE A 447 -16.33 -0.77 -24.48
N LEU A 448 -17.07 -1.11 -23.44
CA LEU A 448 -17.60 -0.14 -22.49
C LEU A 448 -16.81 -0.20 -21.18
N ILE A 449 -16.26 0.91 -20.77
CA ILE A 449 -15.65 1.05 -19.44
C ILE A 449 -16.80 1.31 -18.46
N ILE A 450 -17.03 0.40 -17.54
CA ILE A 450 -18.11 0.52 -16.53
C ILE A 450 -17.58 0.90 -15.14
N SER A 451 -16.28 0.82 -14.90
CA SER A 451 -15.62 1.30 -13.69
C SER A 451 -14.20 1.73 -14.01
N LEU A 452 -13.79 2.88 -13.53
CA LEU A 452 -12.45 3.45 -13.71
C LEU A 452 -12.10 4.38 -12.56
N ALA A 453 -10.97 4.13 -11.93
CA ALA A 453 -10.36 5.05 -10.98
C ALA A 453 -8.89 5.29 -11.35
N LEU A 454 -8.42 6.50 -11.11
CA LEU A 454 -7.05 6.93 -11.33
C LEU A 454 -6.31 7.09 -10.00
N THR A 455 -5.00 6.90 -10.00
CA THR A 455 -4.15 7.15 -8.85
C THR A 455 -2.84 7.82 -9.28
N THR A 456 -2.30 8.66 -8.43
CA THR A 456 -0.97 9.28 -8.63
C THR A 456 0.15 8.39 -8.06
N GLY A 457 -0.20 7.26 -7.46
CA GLY A 457 0.76 6.30 -6.91
C GLY A 457 1.64 6.90 -5.83
N ALA A 458 2.97 6.82 -6.01
CA ALA A 458 3.93 7.33 -5.03
C ALA A 458 3.79 8.83 -4.73
N ALA A 459 3.31 9.65 -5.67
CA ALA A 459 3.06 11.07 -5.43
C ALA A 459 1.90 11.31 -4.43
N GLY A 460 1.07 10.30 -4.19
CA GLY A 460 0.04 10.32 -3.15
C GLY A 460 0.58 10.21 -1.71
N ASN A 461 1.85 9.85 -1.52
CA ASN A 461 2.48 9.79 -0.19
C ASN A 461 2.82 11.20 0.30
N ILE A 462 1.84 11.91 0.82
CA ILE A 462 1.97 13.28 1.29
C ILE A 462 1.94 13.36 2.83
N PRO A 463 2.59 14.37 3.43
CA PRO A 463 2.60 14.54 4.89
C PRO A 463 1.20 14.81 5.45
N ALA A 464 1.09 14.77 6.79
CA ALA A 464 -0.09 15.22 7.51
C ALA A 464 -0.47 16.67 7.11
N GLY A 465 -1.76 16.99 7.08
CA GLY A 465 -2.23 18.32 6.69
C GLY A 465 -3.74 18.38 6.46
N ALA A 466 -4.25 19.58 6.22
CA ALA A 466 -5.67 19.78 5.93
C ALA A 466 -6.04 19.33 4.52
N PHE A 467 -7.30 18.94 4.35
CA PHE A 467 -7.95 18.90 3.04
C PHE A 467 -8.63 20.24 2.75
N ALA A 468 -8.85 20.55 1.49
CA ALA A 468 -9.69 21.68 1.12
C ALA A 468 -11.10 21.50 1.73
N PRO A 469 -11.71 22.55 2.29
CA PRO A 469 -13.06 22.45 2.84
C PRO A 469 -14.06 22.14 1.73
N GLY A 470 -14.99 21.23 2.04
CA GLY A 470 -16.08 20.88 1.14
C GLY A 470 -17.41 21.49 1.59
N ASP A 471 -18.49 21.16 0.89
CA ASP A 471 -19.83 21.63 1.21
C ASP A 471 -20.36 20.95 2.48
N GLY A 472 -20.31 21.68 3.60
CA GLY A 472 -20.81 21.22 4.90
C GLY A 472 -19.85 20.30 5.65
N TYR A 473 -18.59 20.16 5.24
CA TYR A 473 -17.58 19.43 5.99
C TYR A 473 -16.19 20.08 5.97
N THR A 474 -15.43 19.78 7.01
CA THR A 474 -13.98 20.01 7.08
C THR A 474 -13.28 18.70 7.39
N ALA A 475 -12.13 18.48 6.78
CA ALA A 475 -11.36 17.27 6.99
C ALA A 475 -9.86 17.56 7.01
N ALA A 476 -9.10 16.73 7.72
CA ALA A 476 -7.65 16.79 7.77
C ALA A 476 -7.05 15.37 7.81
N ARG A 477 -5.83 15.23 7.32
CA ARG A 477 -5.01 14.03 7.50
C ARG A 477 -4.16 14.22 8.76
N PRO A 478 -4.49 13.56 9.86
CA PRO A 478 -3.73 13.70 11.10
C PRO A 478 -2.39 12.96 11.07
N ALA A 479 -2.21 12.07 10.09
CA ALA A 479 -0.97 11.35 9.82
C ALA A 479 -0.64 11.42 8.33
N ALA A 480 0.62 11.15 7.96
CA ALA A 480 1.04 11.10 6.58
C ALA A 480 0.33 9.98 5.80
N ALA A 481 -0.02 10.26 4.55
CA ALA A 481 -0.48 9.24 3.61
C ALA A 481 0.72 8.38 3.16
N ARG A 482 0.52 7.06 3.05
CA ARG A 482 1.59 6.08 2.81
C ARG A 482 1.13 4.94 1.92
N GLY A 483 2.08 4.10 1.49
CA GLY A 483 1.78 2.90 0.71
C GLY A 483 1.60 3.12 -0.78
N GLY A 484 1.55 4.37 -1.23
CA GLY A 484 1.49 4.69 -2.66
C GLY A 484 2.77 4.28 -3.38
N THR A 485 2.64 3.57 -4.51
CA THR A 485 3.76 3.15 -5.34
C THR A 485 3.47 3.39 -6.82
N THR A 486 4.48 3.75 -7.58
CA THR A 486 4.40 3.79 -9.04
C THR A 486 4.43 2.38 -9.61
N ALA A 487 3.85 2.21 -10.80
CA ALA A 487 3.98 0.96 -11.55
C ALA A 487 5.46 0.67 -11.84
N GLU A 488 5.86 -0.58 -11.66
CA GLU A 488 7.21 -1.02 -12.00
C GLU A 488 7.38 -1.11 -13.52
N ARG A 489 8.54 -0.67 -13.99
CA ARG A 489 9.00 -1.01 -15.34
C ARG A 489 9.63 -2.41 -15.35
N PRO A 490 9.66 -3.12 -16.48
CA PRO A 490 10.30 -4.44 -16.56
C PRO A 490 11.74 -4.46 -16.03
N GLU A 491 12.52 -3.39 -16.25
CA GLU A 491 13.89 -3.24 -15.75
C GLU A 491 13.94 -3.18 -14.22
N GLN A 492 12.98 -2.51 -13.61
CA GLN A 492 12.85 -2.44 -12.13
C GLN A 492 12.42 -3.78 -11.56
N THR A 493 11.51 -4.49 -12.24
CA THR A 493 11.11 -5.86 -11.88
C THR A 493 12.31 -6.79 -11.91
N PHE A 494 13.11 -6.74 -12.96
CA PHE A 494 14.34 -7.53 -13.07
C PHE A 494 15.35 -7.19 -11.97
N ALA A 495 15.57 -5.90 -11.70
CA ALA A 495 16.42 -5.46 -10.59
C ALA A 495 15.90 -5.98 -9.23
N ARG A 496 14.57 -6.00 -9.03
CA ARG A 496 13.94 -6.57 -7.85
C ARG A 496 14.19 -8.08 -7.74
N ILE A 497 14.05 -8.84 -8.83
CA ILE A 497 14.35 -10.28 -8.86
C ILE A 497 15.80 -10.56 -8.39
N LEU A 498 16.73 -9.70 -8.79
CA LEU A 498 18.14 -9.83 -8.40
C LEU A 498 18.38 -9.40 -6.94
N SER A 499 17.60 -8.46 -6.43
CA SER A 499 17.76 -7.85 -5.11
C SER A 499 16.82 -8.44 -4.05
N GLU A 500 15.66 -8.98 -4.44
CA GLU A 500 14.78 -9.63 -3.47
C GLU A 500 15.49 -10.84 -2.87
N PRO A 501 15.73 -10.84 -1.57
CA PRO A 501 16.18 -12.06 -0.93
C PRO A 501 15.03 -13.08 -1.07
N LYS A 502 15.15 -14.03 -1.98
CA LYS A 502 14.48 -15.32 -1.80
C LYS A 502 14.84 -15.72 -0.38
N GLU A 503 13.90 -16.24 0.43
CA GLU A 503 14.17 -16.71 1.80
C GLU A 503 15.65 -17.11 1.96
N LYS A 504 16.48 -16.07 2.18
CA LYS A 504 17.90 -16.20 1.97
C LYS A 504 18.43 -16.82 3.23
N THR A 505 18.83 -18.06 3.14
CA THR A 505 19.56 -18.68 4.25
C THR A 505 20.72 -17.76 4.65
N LEU A 506 20.77 -17.40 5.93
CA LEU A 506 21.79 -16.50 6.47
C LEU A 506 23.13 -17.23 6.47
N LEU A 507 24.02 -16.88 5.57
CA LEU A 507 25.32 -17.56 5.39
C LEU A 507 26.50 -16.65 5.70
N SER A 508 26.41 -15.36 5.43
CA SER A 508 27.49 -14.41 5.67
C SER A 508 27.18 -13.48 6.85
N GLU A 509 28.22 -12.91 7.46
CA GLU A 509 28.08 -11.89 8.51
C GLU A 509 27.19 -10.74 8.06
N LYS A 510 27.30 -10.36 6.79
CA LYS A 510 26.47 -9.32 6.18
C LYS A 510 24.99 -9.71 6.15
N ASP A 511 24.67 -10.97 5.81
CA ASP A 511 23.28 -11.45 5.76
C ASP A 511 22.63 -11.38 7.15
N PHE A 512 23.35 -11.80 8.20
CA PHE A 512 22.87 -11.72 9.58
C PHE A 512 22.67 -10.28 10.04
N ALA A 513 23.63 -9.39 9.73
CA ALA A 513 23.54 -7.98 10.11
C ALA A 513 22.36 -7.28 9.40
N GLU A 514 22.22 -7.49 8.09
CA GLU A 514 21.09 -6.94 7.30
C GLU A 514 19.74 -7.48 7.76
N CYS A 515 19.64 -8.78 8.05
CA CYS A 515 18.43 -9.40 8.57
C CYS A 515 18.05 -8.80 9.93
N ALA A 516 19.02 -8.59 10.82
CA ALA A 516 18.78 -7.96 12.12
C ALA A 516 18.28 -6.52 11.96
N VAL A 517 19.01 -5.68 11.21
CA VAL A 517 18.68 -4.25 11.04
C VAL A 517 17.29 -4.06 10.39
N ASN A 518 16.94 -4.94 9.45
CA ASN A 518 15.65 -4.89 8.75
C ASN A 518 14.54 -5.69 9.46
N THR A 519 14.69 -5.99 10.75
CA THR A 519 13.63 -6.66 11.50
C THR A 519 12.46 -5.70 11.73
N PRO A 520 11.25 -6.02 11.18
CA PRO A 520 10.10 -5.15 11.35
C PRO A 520 9.74 -4.93 12.82
N GLY A 521 9.36 -3.71 13.15
CA GLY A 521 8.94 -3.34 14.49
C GLY A 521 10.05 -2.98 15.47
N LEU A 522 11.32 -3.15 15.09
CA LEU A 522 12.46 -2.83 15.95
C LEU A 522 13.28 -1.66 15.38
N LEU A 523 13.73 -0.77 16.26
CA LEU A 523 14.66 0.29 15.93
C LEU A 523 16.08 -0.16 16.23
N ILE A 524 16.83 -0.53 15.20
CA ILE A 524 18.18 -1.06 15.31
C ILE A 524 19.14 -0.09 14.62
N LYS A 525 20.06 0.48 15.39
CA LYS A 525 21.09 1.36 14.87
C LYS A 525 22.16 0.56 14.10
N GLN A 526 22.58 -0.55 14.64
CA GLN A 526 23.65 -1.39 14.06
C GLN A 526 23.56 -2.82 14.59
N ALA A 527 23.95 -3.77 13.76
CA ALA A 527 24.20 -5.16 14.16
C ALA A 527 25.61 -5.58 13.77
N GLN A 528 26.29 -6.28 14.66
CA GLN A 528 27.61 -6.85 14.43
C GLN A 528 27.55 -8.35 14.66
N VAL A 529 28.31 -9.10 13.88
CA VAL A 529 28.28 -10.55 13.86
C VAL A 529 29.65 -11.08 14.23
N PHE A 530 29.70 -12.03 15.14
CA PHE A 530 30.95 -12.65 15.60
C PHE A 530 30.80 -14.17 15.62
N GLN A 531 31.87 -14.87 15.40
CA GLN A 531 31.92 -16.29 15.72
C GLN A 531 31.82 -16.46 17.24
N THR A 532 30.97 -17.39 17.68
CA THR A 532 30.80 -17.64 19.11
C THR A 532 32.05 -18.29 19.68
N VAL A 533 32.53 -17.76 20.81
CA VAL A 533 33.70 -18.28 21.53
C VAL A 533 33.20 -19.04 22.75
N ASP A 534 33.83 -20.18 23.05
CA ASP A 534 33.54 -20.97 24.24
C ASP A 534 34.16 -20.36 25.50
N LYS A 535 33.95 -20.99 26.67
CA LYS A 535 34.47 -20.52 27.95
C LYS A 535 36.01 -20.52 28.03
N ASN A 536 36.70 -21.25 27.13
CA ASN A 536 38.14 -21.34 27.07
C ASN A 536 38.76 -20.36 26.07
N GLY A 537 37.90 -19.57 25.37
CA GLY A 537 38.37 -18.64 24.34
C GLY A 537 38.55 -19.27 22.95
N GLU A 538 38.14 -20.53 22.75
CA GLU A 538 38.19 -21.18 21.45
C GLU A 538 36.91 -20.93 20.63
N THR A 539 37.07 -20.74 19.33
CA THR A 539 35.92 -20.54 18.42
C THR A 539 35.07 -21.80 18.32
N LYS A 540 33.79 -21.69 18.65
CA LYS A 540 32.82 -22.77 18.54
C LYS A 540 32.41 -22.95 17.08
N PRO A 541 32.67 -24.11 16.45
CA PRO A 541 32.24 -24.33 15.08
C PRO A 541 30.71 -24.30 14.99
N ASN A 542 30.18 -23.79 13.88
CA ASN A 542 28.73 -23.65 13.61
C ASN A 542 27.95 -22.86 14.66
N ALA A 543 28.58 -21.88 15.31
CA ALA A 543 27.91 -21.01 16.27
C ALA A 543 28.20 -19.53 15.96
N VAL A 544 27.15 -18.74 15.86
CA VAL A 544 27.24 -17.32 15.53
C VAL A 544 26.57 -16.49 16.63
N THR A 545 27.24 -15.41 17.03
CA THR A 545 26.71 -14.43 17.96
C THR A 545 26.43 -13.12 17.20
N VAL A 546 25.17 -12.71 17.18
CA VAL A 546 24.73 -11.40 16.65
C VAL A 546 24.57 -10.44 17.82
N VAL A 547 25.35 -9.36 17.80
CA VAL A 547 25.29 -8.29 18.79
C VAL A 547 24.54 -7.13 18.18
N VAL A 548 23.39 -6.78 18.77
CA VAL A 548 22.47 -5.77 18.24
C VAL A 548 22.47 -4.53 19.11
N HIS A 549 22.78 -3.39 18.49
CA HIS A 549 22.73 -2.09 19.13
C HIS A 549 21.39 -1.42 18.84
N PRO A 550 20.46 -1.34 19.80
CA PRO A 550 19.17 -0.70 19.60
C PRO A 550 19.31 0.82 19.45
N ASP A 551 18.49 1.44 18.62
CA ASP A 551 18.41 2.89 18.46
C ASP A 551 17.42 3.50 19.46
N ILE A 552 17.76 3.43 20.73
CA ILE A 552 16.94 3.92 21.85
C ILE A 552 17.73 4.90 22.72
N PRO A 553 17.07 5.83 23.42
CA PRO A 553 17.73 6.64 24.42
C PRO A 553 18.29 5.77 25.55
N GLU A 554 19.49 6.09 26.03
CA GLU A 554 20.16 5.40 27.15
C GLU A 554 20.09 3.86 27.07
N PRO A 555 20.60 3.24 25.98
CA PRO A 555 20.45 1.79 25.75
C PRO A 555 21.02 0.95 26.91
N HIS A 556 22.04 1.44 27.61
CA HIS A 556 22.68 0.75 28.74
C HIS A 556 21.73 0.56 29.94
N ARG A 557 20.71 1.40 30.10
CA ARG A 557 19.70 1.28 31.17
C ARG A 557 18.54 0.37 30.80
N LEU A 558 18.16 0.38 29.52
CA LEU A 558 16.94 -0.26 29.04
C LEU A 558 17.15 -1.69 28.55
N THR A 559 18.38 -2.09 28.16
CA THR A 559 18.64 -3.41 27.59
C THR A 559 18.24 -4.58 28.48
N ALA A 560 18.31 -4.41 29.82
CA ALA A 560 17.85 -5.44 30.74
C ALA A 560 16.33 -5.68 30.71
N GLN A 561 15.55 -4.67 30.30
CA GLN A 561 14.08 -4.73 30.21
C GLN A 561 13.58 -5.21 28.85
N LEU A 562 14.44 -5.27 27.83
CA LEU A 562 14.08 -5.58 26.45
C LEU A 562 14.28 -7.06 26.09
N GLY A 563 14.01 -7.99 27.01
CA GLY A 563 14.13 -9.43 26.73
C GLY A 563 13.28 -9.88 25.52
N TRP A 564 12.11 -9.28 25.34
CA TRP A 564 11.22 -9.53 24.19
C TRP A 564 11.88 -9.13 22.86
N TYR A 565 12.73 -8.11 22.84
CA TYR A 565 13.47 -7.64 21.65
C TYR A 565 14.38 -8.74 21.10
N ILE A 566 15.13 -9.40 21.96
CA ILE A 566 15.98 -10.54 21.60
C ILE A 566 15.14 -11.71 21.09
N THR A 567 13.98 -11.95 21.70
CA THR A 567 13.05 -13.00 21.29
C THR A 567 12.46 -12.73 19.90
N ALA A 568 12.07 -11.48 19.61
CA ALA A 568 11.58 -11.09 18.30
C ALA A 568 12.65 -11.28 17.20
N LEU A 569 13.89 -10.87 17.47
CA LEU A 569 15.02 -11.08 16.58
C LEU A 569 15.29 -12.56 16.31
N LYS A 570 15.33 -13.39 17.36
CA LYS A 570 15.54 -14.83 17.21
C LYS A 570 14.42 -15.46 16.37
N ARG A 571 13.16 -15.17 16.68
CA ARG A 571 12.00 -15.69 15.92
C ARG A 571 12.11 -15.39 14.42
N ARG A 572 12.67 -14.24 14.06
CA ARG A 572 12.86 -13.87 12.65
C ARG A 572 14.05 -14.56 12.02
N MET A 573 15.17 -14.69 12.75
CA MET A 573 16.43 -15.16 12.18
C MET A 573 16.58 -16.68 12.19
N GLU A 574 16.10 -17.36 13.24
CA GLU A 574 16.23 -18.82 13.40
C GLU A 574 15.72 -19.63 12.21
N PRO A 575 14.54 -19.34 11.60
CA PRO A 575 14.06 -20.07 10.43
C PRO A 575 14.95 -19.91 9.18
N LEU A 576 15.72 -18.83 9.13
CA LEU A 576 16.60 -18.51 8.01
C LEU A 576 18.05 -19.03 8.23
N CYS A 577 18.34 -19.58 9.40
CA CYS A 577 19.65 -20.15 9.71
C CYS A 577 19.80 -21.56 9.12
N PRO A 578 21.03 -21.97 8.73
CA PRO A 578 21.32 -23.36 8.45
C PRO A 578 20.95 -24.27 9.64
N MET A 579 20.43 -25.47 9.37
CA MET A 579 19.90 -26.40 10.39
C MET A 579 20.89 -26.72 11.51
N THR A 580 22.18 -26.65 11.25
CA THR A 580 23.25 -26.99 12.22
C THR A 580 23.84 -25.77 12.92
N LEU A 581 23.35 -24.55 12.61
CA LEU A 581 23.91 -23.33 13.16
C LEU A 581 23.23 -22.97 14.50
N GLU A 582 24.07 -22.76 15.52
CA GLU A 582 23.61 -22.23 16.82
C GLU A 582 23.64 -20.69 16.80
N LEU A 583 22.44 -20.08 16.85
CA LEU A 583 22.30 -18.63 16.84
C LEU A 583 22.19 -18.09 18.28
N THR A 584 23.09 -17.18 18.64
CA THR A 584 23.01 -16.37 19.86
C THR A 584 22.78 -14.91 19.48
N VAL A 585 21.72 -14.29 20.03
CA VAL A 585 21.47 -12.86 19.86
C VAL A 585 21.56 -12.18 21.21
N ARG A 586 22.30 -11.08 21.29
CA ARG A 586 22.50 -10.34 22.55
C ARG A 586 22.72 -8.85 22.33
N PHE A 587 22.55 -8.08 23.37
CA PHE A 587 22.95 -6.67 23.41
C PHE A 587 24.45 -6.52 23.65
N PRO A 588 25.06 -5.38 23.25
CA PRO A 588 26.44 -5.08 23.59
C PRO A 588 26.59 -4.83 25.08
N ALA A 589 27.78 -5.14 25.62
CA ALA A 589 28.15 -4.71 26.95
C ALA A 589 28.64 -3.26 26.89
N TYR A 590 27.91 -2.37 27.55
CA TYR A 590 28.28 -0.95 27.61
C TYR A 590 29.28 -0.72 28.75
N ILE A 591 30.43 -0.18 28.41
CA ILE A 591 31.47 0.18 29.37
C ILE A 591 31.50 1.70 29.48
N PRO A 592 31.27 2.29 30.66
CA PRO A 592 31.37 3.73 30.82
C PRO A 592 32.80 4.19 30.57
N ALA A 593 32.99 5.19 29.77
CA ALA A 593 34.30 5.80 29.51
C ALA A 593 34.25 7.28 29.91
N ASP A 594 35.13 7.65 30.84
CA ASP A 594 35.33 9.03 31.24
C ASP A 594 36.34 9.68 30.31
N ILE A 595 35.90 10.66 29.53
CA ILE A 595 36.73 11.38 28.60
C ILE A 595 36.96 12.80 29.15
N SER A 596 38.21 13.11 29.49
CA SER A 596 38.60 14.46 29.88
C SER A 596 39.39 15.15 28.79
N VAL A 597 38.96 16.32 28.37
CA VAL A 597 39.62 17.13 27.35
C VAL A 597 40.11 18.42 28.00
N ARG A 598 41.42 18.69 27.88
CA ARG A 598 42.04 19.91 28.40
C ARG A 598 42.18 20.92 27.25
N VAL A 599 41.44 22.04 27.34
CA VAL A 599 41.48 23.12 26.37
C VAL A 599 42.35 24.27 26.89
N ARG A 600 43.26 24.78 26.04
CA ARG A 600 44.22 25.86 26.42
C ARG A 600 43.62 27.25 26.50
N SER A 601 42.45 27.51 25.93
CA SER A 601 41.79 28.80 25.92
C SER A 601 40.31 28.68 26.24
N ARG A 602 39.80 29.63 27.01
CA ARG A 602 38.40 29.71 27.44
C ARG A 602 37.46 30.00 26.24
N ASP A 603 37.96 30.69 25.22
CA ASP A 603 37.18 31.08 24.04
C ASP A 603 36.84 29.91 23.12
N TYR A 604 37.62 28.82 23.22
CA TYR A 604 37.41 27.61 22.41
C TYR A 604 36.65 26.48 23.15
N TYR A 605 36.24 26.71 24.39
CA TYR A 605 35.63 25.66 25.21
C TYR A 605 34.35 25.08 24.56
N ILE A 606 33.41 25.93 24.13
CA ILE A 606 32.15 25.53 23.51
C ILE A 606 32.38 24.84 22.16
N SER A 607 33.33 25.31 21.38
CA SER A 607 33.71 24.72 20.11
C SER A 607 34.37 23.35 20.29
N ALA A 608 35.26 23.22 21.28
CA ALA A 608 35.92 21.97 21.62
C ALA A 608 34.92 20.94 22.14
N GLU A 609 33.96 21.33 23.00
CA GLU A 609 32.92 20.43 23.49
C GLU A 609 32.06 19.90 22.34
N LYS A 610 31.59 20.75 21.42
CA LYS A 610 30.84 20.34 20.23
C LYS A 610 31.64 19.36 19.36
N THR A 611 32.91 19.64 19.12
CA THR A 611 33.77 18.78 18.29
C THR A 611 34.02 17.42 18.95
N VAL A 612 34.27 17.40 20.25
CA VAL A 612 34.47 16.14 20.98
C VAL A 612 33.17 15.34 21.04
N ARG A 613 32.02 15.98 21.31
CA ARG A 613 30.72 15.30 21.26
C ARG A 613 30.45 14.71 19.88
N SER A 614 30.65 15.48 18.81
CA SER A 614 30.43 14.97 17.44
C SER A 614 31.37 13.83 17.07
N PHE A 615 32.59 13.81 17.57
CA PHE A 615 33.55 12.74 17.35
C PHE A 615 33.20 11.45 18.12
N ILE A 616 32.61 11.59 19.32
CA ILE A 616 32.22 10.46 20.17
C ILE A 616 30.86 9.86 19.70
N THR A 617 29.95 10.71 19.21
CA THR A 617 28.59 10.30 18.82
C THR A 617 28.43 9.96 17.34
N GLY A 618 29.40 10.32 16.49
CA GLY A 618 29.46 9.96 15.07
C GLY A 618 29.89 8.56 14.86
#